data_7750340cbf18f2b1ba7597843b6087f0
#
_entry.id   7750340cbf18f2b1ba7597843b6087f0
#
_cell.length_a   1.000
_cell.length_b   1.000
_cell.length_c   1.000
_cell.angle_alpha   90.00
_cell.angle_beta   90.00
_cell.angle_gamma   90.00
#
_symmetry.space_group_name_H-M   'P 1'
#
loop_
_entity.id
_entity.type
_entity.pdbx_description
1 polymer ?
#
loop_
_entity_poly.entity_id
_entity_poly.type
_entity_poly.pdbx_seq_one_letter_code
_entity_poly.pdbx_strand_id
1 'polypeptide(L)'
;METKQAPSESGFESRPLVPKDFLLGPVFAASKQAGPRQVTVRNREYTIGGFHPIHRTRVSPALDVRHARLCFAILSFRDIFSDSQKFSFSFNELCRRYAGSNGGRYSRDIGDLLGDLMDTYFRIRNLETGIAHSYRILEHIDIEERPIRRRDSIKAQTSQMEMWFHGVTIAPGFYDLLQDIAELQYLKLEAFTSIRSPLAQAIYLYIPSRAHHHSKSNPFEIAIPKLLEQVSHPLPKYKSYQKALFTQNRNSVLSQLNGKETLTGTFYLNLVKTADGKNFKLQAWIEPREENKTLPKPKSKFIQAFLDRGVSYDEIQKRLKRILPLDSYELELLKKGKIIIDGNEPFLEMAKALLGRNRFGQLLSEAKGDALEDQQTTKSPTHRLIHRIMEAAKEG
;
A
#
# COMPACT_ATOMS: atom_id res chain seq x y z
N MET A 1 20.50 25.01 -33.70
CA MET A 1 19.31 24.83 -32.81
C MET A 1 19.49 23.48 -32.15
N GLU A 2 20.08 23.48 -30.94
CA GLU A 2 20.26 22.27 -30.14
C GLU A 2 18.97 22.01 -29.39
N THR A 3 18.31 20.92 -29.71
CA THR A 3 17.18 20.37 -28.98
C THR A 3 17.69 19.85 -27.62
N LYS A 4 17.48 20.63 -26.58
CA LYS A 4 17.64 20.16 -25.19
C LYS A 4 16.72 18.97 -24.99
N GLN A 5 17.25 17.76 -24.95
CA GLN A 5 16.60 16.58 -24.43
C GLN A 5 16.25 16.85 -22.97
N ALA A 6 14.97 16.75 -22.64
CA ALA A 6 14.53 16.76 -21.26
C ALA A 6 15.22 15.61 -20.50
N PRO A 7 15.65 15.82 -19.25
CA PRO A 7 16.27 14.78 -18.45
C PRO A 7 15.32 13.58 -18.37
N SER A 8 15.81 12.40 -18.73
CA SER A 8 15.12 11.14 -18.56
C SER A 8 14.73 11.03 -17.09
N GLU A 9 13.43 11.04 -16.82
CA GLU A 9 12.89 10.76 -15.48
C GLU A 9 13.46 9.41 -15.03
N SER A 10 14.44 9.46 -14.14
CA SER A 10 15.00 8.31 -13.46
C SER A 10 13.83 7.54 -12.83
N GLY A 11 13.67 6.27 -13.23
CA GLY A 11 12.53 5.44 -12.83
C GLY A 11 12.25 5.51 -11.34
N PHE A 12 11.19 6.20 -10.98
CA PHE A 12 10.69 6.27 -9.63
C PHE A 12 10.17 4.87 -9.26
N GLU A 13 10.96 4.11 -8.50
CA GLU A 13 10.43 2.90 -7.88
C GLU A 13 9.28 3.29 -6.96
N SER A 14 8.07 2.99 -7.39
CA SER A 14 6.88 3.29 -6.62
C SER A 14 6.73 2.28 -5.49
N ARG A 15 6.78 2.76 -4.24
CA ARG A 15 6.68 1.93 -3.03
C ARG A 15 5.52 2.40 -2.17
N PRO A 16 4.26 2.06 -2.54
CA PRO A 16 3.13 2.44 -1.72
C PRO A 16 3.21 1.80 -0.34
N LEU A 17 2.79 2.54 0.68
CA LEU A 17 2.46 2.01 1.99
C LEU A 17 1.04 1.46 1.94
N VAL A 18 0.89 0.19 2.25
CA VAL A 18 -0.39 -0.51 2.18
C VAL A 18 -0.72 -1.13 3.55
N PRO A 19 -2.01 -1.20 3.93
CA PRO A 19 -2.40 -1.87 5.17
C PRO A 19 -1.91 -3.32 5.19
N LYS A 20 -1.34 -3.76 6.31
CA LYS A 20 -0.92 -5.16 6.51
C LYS A 20 -2.07 -6.14 6.28
N ASP A 21 -3.28 -5.76 6.63
CA ASP A 21 -4.49 -6.56 6.39
C ASP A 21 -4.71 -6.86 4.89
N PHE A 22 -4.25 -6.00 3.99
CA PHE A 22 -4.33 -6.23 2.54
C PHE A 22 -3.28 -7.24 2.05
N LEU A 23 -2.18 -7.38 2.77
CA LEU A 23 -1.12 -8.34 2.47
C LEU A 23 -1.30 -9.66 3.22
N LEU A 24 -1.76 -9.60 4.48
CA LEU A 24 -1.94 -10.76 5.34
C LEU A 24 -3.32 -11.38 5.21
N GLY A 25 -4.32 -10.57 4.87
CA GLY A 25 -5.70 -10.98 4.73
C GLY A 25 -6.08 -11.23 3.27
N PRO A 26 -7.18 -11.95 3.05
CA PRO A 26 -7.67 -12.30 1.72
C PRO A 26 -8.57 -11.23 1.11
N VAL A 27 -8.30 -9.94 1.32
CA VAL A 27 -9.15 -8.85 0.82
C VAL A 27 -9.26 -8.93 -0.71
N PHE A 28 -8.18 -9.29 -1.39
CA PHE A 28 -8.15 -9.43 -2.84
C PHE A 28 -8.01 -10.90 -3.26
N ALA A 29 -9.01 -11.42 -3.96
CA ALA A 29 -9.00 -12.79 -4.44
C ALA A 29 -8.07 -13.00 -5.64
N ALA A 30 -7.51 -14.19 -5.75
CA ALA A 30 -6.75 -14.61 -6.94
C ALA A 30 -7.64 -14.83 -8.18
N SER A 31 -8.96 -14.98 -8.01
CA SER A 31 -9.89 -15.29 -9.10
C SER A 31 -10.97 -14.23 -9.22
N LYS A 32 -11.26 -13.81 -10.45
CA LYS A 32 -12.42 -12.94 -10.78
C LYS A 32 -13.76 -13.56 -10.40
N GLN A 33 -13.82 -14.91 -10.35
CA GLN A 33 -15.05 -15.65 -10.05
C GLN A 33 -15.25 -15.86 -8.54
N ALA A 34 -14.31 -15.40 -7.71
CA ALA A 34 -14.51 -15.41 -6.28
C ALA A 34 -15.64 -14.45 -5.93
N GLY A 35 -16.81 -15.00 -5.65
CA GLY A 35 -17.96 -14.26 -5.15
C GLY A 35 -17.68 -13.65 -3.76
N PRO A 36 -18.73 -13.15 -3.09
CA PRO A 36 -18.65 -12.74 -1.69
C PRO A 36 -18.05 -13.86 -0.84
N ARG A 37 -17.17 -13.50 0.08
CA ARG A 37 -16.42 -14.49 0.86
C ARG A 37 -16.17 -14.04 2.28
N GLN A 38 -16.00 -15.03 3.12
CA GLN A 38 -15.62 -14.86 4.51
C GLN A 38 -14.38 -15.72 4.77
N VAL A 39 -13.32 -15.11 5.27
CA VAL A 39 -12.06 -15.80 5.54
C VAL A 39 -11.51 -15.36 6.89
N THR A 40 -11.04 -16.33 7.66
CA THR A 40 -10.41 -16.08 8.97
C THR A 40 -8.90 -16.20 8.86
N VAL A 41 -8.19 -15.16 9.29
CA VAL A 41 -6.73 -15.16 9.39
C VAL A 41 -6.32 -14.70 10.78
N ARG A 42 -5.63 -15.56 11.52
CA ARG A 42 -5.33 -15.33 12.96
C ARG A 42 -6.65 -15.08 13.72
N ASN A 43 -6.73 -13.98 14.48
CA ASN A 43 -7.92 -13.55 15.25
C ASN A 43 -8.81 -12.57 14.49
N ARG A 44 -8.65 -12.41 13.18
CA ARG A 44 -9.47 -11.50 12.37
C ARG A 44 -10.28 -12.28 11.35
N GLU A 45 -11.55 -11.94 11.28
CA GLU A 45 -12.47 -12.45 10.27
C GLU A 45 -12.72 -11.34 9.24
N TYR A 46 -12.53 -11.67 7.97
CA TYR A 46 -12.71 -10.77 6.84
C TYR A 46 -13.95 -11.19 6.06
N THR A 47 -14.88 -10.25 5.88
CA THR A 47 -16.03 -10.42 4.98
C THR A 47 -15.87 -9.43 3.82
N ILE A 48 -15.80 -9.90 2.58
CA ILE A 48 -15.54 -9.10 1.38
C ILE A 48 -16.65 -9.31 0.37
N GLY A 49 -17.29 -8.20 -0.03
CA GLY A 49 -18.40 -8.22 -0.97
C GLY A 49 -19.68 -8.87 -0.39
N GLY A 50 -20.73 -8.87 -1.18
CA GLY A 50 -21.99 -9.54 -0.84
C GLY A 50 -22.84 -8.84 0.22
N PHE A 51 -22.42 -7.74 0.78
CA PHE A 51 -23.18 -6.98 1.77
C PHE A 51 -23.03 -5.47 1.58
N HIS A 52 -24.00 -4.74 2.06
CA HIS A 52 -23.92 -3.30 2.22
C HIS A 52 -24.31 -2.96 3.67
N PRO A 53 -23.49 -2.20 4.41
CA PRO A 53 -23.73 -1.99 5.85
C PRO A 53 -25.07 -1.32 6.17
N ILE A 54 -25.59 -0.49 5.24
CA ILE A 54 -26.85 0.25 5.39
C ILE A 54 -27.99 -0.42 4.58
N HIS A 55 -27.70 -0.80 3.34
CA HIS A 55 -28.69 -1.34 2.41
C HIS A 55 -28.50 -2.86 2.27
N ARG A 56 -29.25 -3.66 3.04
CA ARG A 56 -29.13 -5.13 3.05
C ARG A 56 -29.39 -5.80 1.70
N THR A 57 -30.13 -5.15 0.82
CA THR A 57 -30.48 -5.66 -0.52
C THR A 57 -29.45 -5.35 -1.59
N ARG A 58 -28.50 -4.41 -1.35
CA ARG A 58 -27.46 -4.06 -2.29
C ARG A 58 -26.25 -4.97 -2.09
N VAL A 59 -25.95 -5.77 -3.10
CA VAL A 59 -24.76 -6.63 -3.13
C VAL A 59 -23.59 -5.84 -3.66
N SER A 60 -22.52 -5.74 -2.87
CA SER A 60 -21.26 -5.13 -3.33
C SER A 60 -20.41 -6.16 -4.10
N PRO A 61 -19.67 -5.74 -5.12
CA PRO A 61 -18.79 -6.64 -5.88
C PRO A 61 -17.69 -7.26 -4.99
N ALA A 62 -17.11 -8.36 -5.45
CA ALA A 62 -15.96 -8.98 -4.79
C ALA A 62 -14.67 -8.40 -5.37
N LEU A 63 -13.73 -8.05 -4.50
CA LEU A 63 -12.43 -7.53 -4.90
C LEU A 63 -11.46 -8.65 -5.30
N ASP A 64 -10.74 -8.47 -6.40
CA ASP A 64 -9.70 -9.38 -6.89
C ASP A 64 -8.35 -8.65 -7.02
N VAL A 65 -7.32 -9.35 -7.45
CA VAL A 65 -5.96 -8.79 -7.59
C VAL A 65 -5.84 -7.63 -8.59
N ARG A 66 -6.82 -7.43 -9.50
CA ARG A 66 -6.85 -6.24 -10.37
C ARG A 66 -7.21 -5.00 -9.57
N HIS A 67 -8.17 -5.15 -8.65
CA HIS A 67 -8.52 -4.11 -7.69
C HIS A 67 -7.36 -3.81 -6.74
N ALA A 68 -6.62 -4.85 -6.27
CA ALA A 68 -5.41 -4.66 -5.50
C ALA A 68 -4.39 -3.81 -6.26
N ARG A 69 -4.16 -4.14 -7.53
CA ARG A 69 -3.22 -3.43 -8.40
C ARG A 69 -3.60 -1.95 -8.54
N LEU A 70 -4.89 -1.66 -8.75
CA LEU A 70 -5.40 -0.31 -8.85
C LEU A 70 -5.31 0.44 -7.51
N CYS A 71 -5.74 -0.20 -6.43
CA CYS A 71 -5.66 0.35 -5.08
C CYS A 71 -4.20 0.72 -4.72
N PHE A 72 -3.23 -0.15 -4.98
CA PHE A 72 -1.83 0.12 -4.69
C PHE A 72 -1.23 1.19 -5.62
N ALA A 73 -1.66 1.25 -6.88
CA ALA A 73 -1.31 2.35 -7.77
C ALA A 73 -1.83 3.70 -7.22
N ILE A 74 -3.06 3.75 -6.73
CA ILE A 74 -3.63 4.93 -6.07
C ILE A 74 -2.84 5.29 -4.80
N LEU A 75 -2.60 4.32 -3.91
CA LEU A 75 -1.86 4.54 -2.67
C LEU A 75 -0.42 5.01 -2.91
N SER A 76 0.15 4.72 -4.08
CA SER A 76 1.48 5.21 -4.45
C SER A 76 1.55 6.72 -4.69
N PHE A 77 0.42 7.40 -4.84
CA PHE A 77 0.33 8.87 -4.91
C PHE A 77 0.17 9.53 -3.54
N ARG A 78 -0.01 8.72 -2.48
CA ARG A 78 -0.17 9.26 -1.15
C ARG A 78 1.08 10.02 -0.72
N ASP A 79 0.90 11.27 -0.34
CA ASP A 79 1.88 11.99 0.45
C ASP A 79 1.65 11.63 1.93
N ILE A 80 2.57 10.85 2.50
CA ILE A 80 2.49 10.40 3.90
C ILE A 80 2.58 11.55 4.91
N PHE A 81 2.99 12.73 4.45
CA PHE A 81 3.09 13.95 5.26
C PHE A 81 1.87 14.86 5.10
N SER A 82 0.90 14.47 4.28
CA SER A 82 -0.33 15.22 4.06
C SER A 82 -1.49 14.54 4.79
N ASP A 83 -2.24 15.31 5.54
CA ASP A 83 -3.51 14.88 6.16
C ASP A 83 -4.67 14.84 5.15
N SER A 84 -4.38 14.99 3.86
CA SER A 84 -5.41 15.00 2.83
C SER A 84 -5.90 13.60 2.50
N GLN A 85 -7.21 13.41 2.57
CA GLN A 85 -7.89 12.23 2.03
C GLN A 85 -7.95 12.25 0.50
N LYS A 86 -7.69 13.42 -0.12
CA LYS A 86 -7.70 13.61 -1.56
C LYS A 86 -6.33 13.35 -2.14
N PHE A 87 -6.25 12.40 -3.08
CA PHE A 87 -5.06 12.08 -3.84
C PHE A 87 -5.22 12.62 -5.26
N SER A 88 -4.44 13.65 -5.57
CA SER A 88 -4.50 14.33 -6.87
C SER A 88 -3.47 13.75 -7.83
N PHE A 89 -3.93 13.26 -8.98
CA PHE A 89 -3.10 12.72 -10.06
C PHE A 89 -3.89 12.66 -11.36
N SER A 90 -3.21 12.65 -12.48
CA SER A 90 -3.86 12.51 -13.79
C SER A 90 -4.20 11.05 -14.08
N PHE A 91 -5.20 10.83 -14.93
CA PHE A 91 -5.57 9.49 -15.38
C PHE A 91 -4.41 8.77 -16.08
N ASN A 92 -3.59 9.48 -16.84
CA ASN A 92 -2.42 8.92 -17.51
C ASN A 92 -1.36 8.43 -16.52
N GLU A 93 -1.14 9.16 -15.42
CA GLU A 93 -0.24 8.71 -14.35
C GLU A 93 -0.77 7.47 -13.66
N LEU A 94 -2.09 7.42 -13.39
CA LEU A 94 -2.73 6.22 -12.84
C LEU A 94 -2.55 5.02 -13.78
N CYS A 95 -2.81 5.18 -15.08
CA CYS A 95 -2.61 4.14 -16.07
C CYS A 95 -1.16 3.65 -16.10
N ARG A 96 -0.20 4.57 -16.03
CA ARG A 96 1.23 4.25 -16.01
C ARG A 96 1.60 3.40 -14.79
N ARG A 97 1.12 3.76 -13.60
CA ARG A 97 1.38 3.00 -12.37
C ARG A 97 0.62 1.68 -12.33
N TYR A 98 -0.58 1.65 -12.89
CA TYR A 98 -1.39 0.42 -12.95
C TYR A 98 -0.84 -0.59 -13.97
N ALA A 99 -0.48 -0.15 -15.18
CA ALA A 99 -0.17 -1.04 -16.31
C ALA A 99 1.28 -0.96 -16.81
N GLY A 100 2.08 -0.02 -16.31
CA GLY A 100 3.44 0.24 -16.80
C GLY A 100 3.48 1.01 -18.13
N SER A 101 2.33 1.42 -18.67
CA SER A 101 2.23 2.14 -19.95
C SER A 101 1.09 3.14 -19.97
N ASN A 102 1.26 4.22 -20.74
CA ASN A 102 0.19 5.18 -21.03
C ASN A 102 -0.74 4.54 -22.08
N GLY A 103 -1.90 4.05 -21.70
CA GLY A 103 -2.70 3.39 -22.71
C GLY A 103 -4.20 3.52 -22.53
N GLY A 104 -4.87 4.10 -23.51
CA GLY A 104 -6.32 4.08 -23.64
C GLY A 104 -6.95 2.68 -23.62
N ARG A 105 -6.13 1.62 -23.84
CA ARG A 105 -6.56 0.23 -23.73
C ARG A 105 -7.07 -0.15 -22.34
N TYR A 106 -6.52 0.47 -21.29
CA TYR A 106 -6.89 0.16 -19.90
C TYR A 106 -7.91 1.13 -19.32
N SER A 107 -8.30 2.17 -20.07
CA SER A 107 -9.15 3.24 -19.53
C SER A 107 -10.51 2.72 -19.07
N ARG A 108 -11.15 1.85 -19.86
CA ARG A 108 -12.44 1.25 -19.51
C ARG A 108 -12.32 0.33 -18.31
N ASP A 109 -11.32 -0.56 -18.34
CA ASP A 109 -11.08 -1.50 -17.20
C ASP A 109 -10.81 -0.76 -15.90
N ILE A 110 -10.03 0.34 -15.95
CA ILE A 110 -9.74 1.16 -14.76
C ILE A 110 -11.00 1.88 -14.27
N GLY A 111 -11.84 2.39 -15.17
CA GLY A 111 -13.12 3.00 -14.81
C GLY A 111 -14.04 2.05 -14.06
N ASP A 112 -14.21 0.83 -14.58
CA ASP A 112 -15.01 -0.22 -13.94
C ASP A 112 -14.43 -0.60 -12.55
N LEU A 113 -13.09 -0.77 -12.46
CA LEU A 113 -12.42 -1.09 -11.20
C LEU A 113 -12.51 0.05 -10.16
N LEU A 114 -12.46 1.31 -10.58
CA LEU A 114 -12.69 2.46 -9.70
C LEU A 114 -14.10 2.45 -9.13
N GLY A 115 -15.11 2.18 -9.96
CA GLY A 115 -16.50 2.00 -9.53
C GLY A 115 -16.64 0.87 -8.51
N ASP A 116 -16.02 -0.27 -8.79
CA ASP A 116 -16.02 -1.41 -7.85
C ASP A 116 -15.37 -1.05 -6.50
N LEU A 117 -14.25 -0.29 -6.49
CA LEU A 117 -13.60 0.17 -5.25
C LEU A 117 -14.46 1.16 -4.45
N MET A 118 -15.32 1.93 -5.12
CA MET A 118 -16.29 2.81 -4.46
C MET A 118 -17.46 2.03 -3.87
N ASP A 119 -17.93 1.00 -4.58
CA ASP A 119 -19.15 0.27 -4.22
C ASP A 119 -18.90 -0.92 -3.29
N THR A 120 -17.63 -1.35 -3.16
CA THR A 120 -17.32 -2.53 -2.35
C THR A 120 -17.04 -2.16 -0.90
N TYR A 121 -17.76 -2.86 -0.02
CA TYR A 121 -17.48 -2.88 1.40
C TYR A 121 -16.71 -4.15 1.76
N PHE A 122 -15.70 -4.00 2.62
CA PHE A 122 -15.09 -5.10 3.33
C PHE A 122 -15.19 -4.86 4.83
N ARG A 123 -15.34 -5.94 5.58
CA ARG A 123 -15.52 -5.91 7.03
C ARG A 123 -14.40 -6.69 7.68
N ILE A 124 -13.81 -6.09 8.70
CA ILE A 124 -12.81 -6.74 9.54
C ILE A 124 -13.42 -6.87 10.94
N ARG A 125 -13.51 -8.09 11.44
CA ARG A 125 -13.98 -8.39 12.79
C ARG A 125 -12.83 -8.96 13.61
N ASN A 126 -12.54 -8.37 14.74
CA ASN A 126 -11.65 -8.94 15.72
C ASN A 126 -12.41 -10.04 16.49
N LEU A 127 -11.92 -11.28 16.46
CA LEU A 127 -12.59 -12.41 17.09
C LEU A 127 -12.46 -12.42 18.62
N GLU A 128 -11.46 -11.75 19.19
CA GLU A 128 -11.25 -11.65 20.63
C GLU A 128 -12.21 -10.63 21.25
N THR A 129 -12.32 -9.45 20.64
CA THR A 129 -13.16 -8.36 21.15
C THR A 129 -14.60 -8.41 20.61
N GLY A 130 -14.83 -9.15 19.53
CA GLY A 130 -16.09 -9.17 18.80
C GLY A 130 -16.39 -7.90 18.00
N ILE A 131 -15.54 -6.86 18.10
CA ILE A 131 -15.72 -5.59 17.39
C ILE A 131 -15.49 -5.79 15.90
N ALA A 132 -16.36 -5.22 15.10
CA ALA A 132 -16.27 -5.27 13.64
C ALA A 132 -16.42 -3.87 13.03
N HIS A 133 -15.51 -3.57 12.09
CA HIS A 133 -15.54 -2.34 11.31
C HIS A 133 -15.79 -2.67 9.85
N SER A 134 -16.61 -1.86 9.19
CA SER A 134 -16.87 -1.96 7.76
C SER A 134 -16.23 -0.79 7.05
N TYR A 135 -15.47 -1.08 6.01
CA TYR A 135 -14.67 -0.10 5.27
C TYR A 135 -15.07 -0.09 3.80
N ARG A 136 -14.93 1.06 3.18
CA ARG A 136 -14.95 1.29 1.75
C ARG A 136 -13.63 1.93 1.38
N ILE A 137 -13.06 1.64 0.22
CA ILE A 137 -11.72 2.14 -0.15
C ILE A 137 -11.82 3.58 -0.65
N LEU A 138 -12.71 3.83 -1.61
CA LEU A 138 -12.89 5.14 -2.20
C LEU A 138 -14.21 5.77 -1.74
N GLU A 139 -14.20 7.08 -1.49
CA GLU A 139 -15.40 7.87 -1.21
C GLU A 139 -15.99 8.40 -2.50
N HIS A 140 -15.18 9.04 -3.35
CA HIS A 140 -15.57 9.50 -4.67
C HIS A 140 -14.36 9.65 -5.60
N ILE A 141 -14.68 9.83 -6.87
CA ILE A 141 -13.74 10.08 -7.96
C ILE A 141 -13.95 11.51 -8.43
N ASP A 142 -12.87 12.30 -8.46
CA ASP A 142 -12.93 13.68 -8.93
C ASP A 142 -12.83 13.73 -10.45
N ILE A 143 -13.94 13.99 -11.10
CA ILE A 143 -14.06 14.09 -12.57
C ILE A 143 -14.66 15.45 -12.90
N GLU A 144 -14.04 16.15 -13.85
CA GLU A 144 -14.60 17.34 -14.47
C GLU A 144 -15.08 17.01 -15.88
N GLU A 145 -16.33 17.30 -16.16
CA GLU A 145 -16.91 17.14 -17.49
C GLU A 145 -16.80 18.47 -18.25
N ARG A 146 -16.13 18.46 -19.40
CA ARG A 146 -15.98 19.62 -20.26
C ARG A 146 -16.60 19.36 -21.63
N PRO A 147 -17.37 20.30 -22.20
CA PRO A 147 -17.86 20.17 -23.56
C PRO A 147 -16.69 20.16 -24.55
N ILE A 148 -16.66 19.20 -25.45
CA ILE A 148 -15.66 19.14 -26.50
C ILE A 148 -15.88 20.30 -27.45
N ARG A 149 -15.00 21.30 -27.45
CA ARG A 149 -14.98 22.36 -28.45
C ARG A 149 -14.36 21.83 -29.74
N ARG A 150 -15.15 21.23 -30.60
CA ARG A 150 -14.72 20.94 -31.98
C ARG A 150 -14.62 22.23 -32.77
N ARG A 151 -13.43 22.58 -33.22
CA ARG A 151 -13.19 23.78 -34.04
C ARG A 151 -13.86 23.74 -35.42
N ASP A 152 -14.15 22.58 -36.01
CA ASP A 152 -14.54 22.44 -37.43
C ASP A 152 -15.54 21.34 -37.73
N SER A 153 -16.75 21.36 -37.13
CA SER A 153 -17.84 20.62 -37.77
C SER A 153 -19.23 21.15 -37.42
N ILE A 154 -19.85 21.71 -38.43
CA ILE A 154 -21.23 22.25 -38.43
C ILE A 154 -22.29 21.13 -38.33
N LYS A 155 -21.90 19.85 -38.20
CA LYS A 155 -22.83 18.70 -38.14
C LYS A 155 -22.49 17.70 -37.05
N ALA A 156 -22.68 18.03 -35.79
CA ALA A 156 -22.86 17.01 -34.78
C ALA A 156 -23.61 17.56 -33.56
N GLN A 157 -24.90 17.35 -33.53
CA GLN A 157 -25.79 17.55 -32.38
C GLN A 157 -25.60 16.47 -31.27
N THR A 158 -24.45 15.86 -31.16
CA THR A 158 -24.13 15.03 -30.02
C THR A 158 -23.17 15.81 -29.12
N SER A 159 -23.69 16.26 -28.01
CA SER A 159 -22.89 16.85 -26.91
C SER A 159 -21.95 15.79 -26.35
N GLN A 160 -20.85 15.55 -27.05
CA GLN A 160 -19.75 14.74 -26.46
C GLN A 160 -19.08 15.54 -25.37
N MET A 161 -19.05 14.99 -24.18
CA MET A 161 -18.32 15.53 -23.03
C MET A 161 -16.95 14.87 -22.94
N GLU A 162 -15.93 15.67 -22.70
CA GLU A 162 -14.60 15.18 -22.36
C GLU A 162 -14.49 15.11 -20.84
N MET A 163 -14.17 13.93 -20.33
CA MET A 163 -14.02 13.70 -18.88
C MET A 163 -12.56 13.91 -18.49
N TRP A 164 -12.34 14.86 -17.60
CA TRP A 164 -11.03 15.14 -17.02
C TRP A 164 -10.96 14.58 -15.60
N PHE A 165 -10.09 13.61 -15.41
CA PHE A 165 -9.86 12.97 -14.12
C PHE A 165 -8.80 13.76 -13.33
N HIS A 166 -9.13 14.13 -12.09
CA HIS A 166 -8.27 14.93 -11.20
C HIS A 166 -7.74 14.15 -9.99
N GLY A 167 -8.25 12.96 -9.75
CA GLY A 167 -7.84 12.14 -8.62
C GLY A 167 -8.99 11.40 -7.96
N VAL A 168 -8.77 11.00 -6.73
CA VAL A 168 -9.74 10.27 -5.90
C VAL A 168 -9.73 10.81 -4.48
N THR A 169 -10.84 10.64 -3.78
CA THR A 169 -10.91 10.86 -2.34
C THR A 169 -11.08 9.50 -1.66
N ILE A 170 -10.22 9.23 -0.70
CA ILE A 170 -10.21 8.02 0.10
C ILE A 170 -11.34 8.09 1.13
N ALA A 171 -12.06 6.97 1.33
CA ALA A 171 -13.11 6.92 2.33
C ALA A 171 -12.55 7.11 3.75
N PRO A 172 -13.23 7.89 4.63
CA PRO A 172 -12.69 8.26 5.94
C PRO A 172 -12.22 7.07 6.77
N GLY A 173 -13.03 6.03 6.92
CA GLY A 173 -12.65 4.85 7.71
C GLY A 173 -11.45 4.08 7.12
N PHE A 174 -11.27 4.08 5.80
CA PHE A 174 -10.09 3.49 5.19
C PHE A 174 -8.88 4.43 5.34
N TYR A 175 -9.09 5.74 5.28
CA TYR A 175 -8.04 6.71 5.56
C TYR A 175 -7.49 6.58 6.98
N ASP A 176 -8.35 6.32 7.97
CA ASP A 176 -7.93 6.07 9.35
C ASP A 176 -7.00 4.84 9.45
N LEU A 177 -7.28 3.76 8.71
CA LEU A 177 -6.36 2.62 8.61
C LEU A 177 -5.00 3.01 8.02
N LEU A 178 -4.97 4.00 7.13
CA LEU A 178 -3.73 4.49 6.54
C LEU A 178 -2.93 5.41 7.48
N GLN A 179 -3.53 5.92 8.55
CA GLN A 179 -2.84 6.75 9.54
C GLN A 179 -2.03 5.91 10.54
N ASP A 180 -2.41 4.66 10.77
CA ASP A 180 -1.66 3.75 11.63
C ASP A 180 -0.44 3.19 10.90
N ILE A 181 0.68 3.93 10.94
CA ILE A 181 1.93 3.56 10.28
C ILE A 181 2.45 2.20 10.77
N ALA A 182 2.17 1.81 12.02
CA ALA A 182 2.58 0.52 12.57
C ALA A 182 1.86 -0.65 11.86
N GLU A 183 0.66 -0.43 11.36
CA GLU A 183 -0.13 -1.40 10.60
C GLU A 183 0.08 -1.30 9.07
N LEU A 184 0.99 -0.45 8.60
CA LEU A 184 1.33 -0.34 7.18
C LEU A 184 2.60 -1.14 6.85
N GLN A 185 2.68 -1.55 5.59
CA GLN A 185 3.86 -2.19 5.02
C GLN A 185 4.11 -1.66 3.61
N TYR A 186 5.37 -1.41 3.27
CA TYR A 186 5.73 -1.06 1.90
C TYR A 186 5.55 -2.25 0.96
N LEU A 187 5.11 -1.96 -0.26
CA LEU A 187 5.02 -2.91 -1.36
C LEU A 187 5.90 -2.43 -2.53
N LYS A 188 6.63 -3.33 -3.18
CA LYS A 188 7.33 -3.04 -4.43
C LYS A 188 6.34 -3.16 -5.59
N LEU A 189 5.74 -2.03 -5.99
CA LEU A 189 4.64 -2.01 -6.95
C LEU A 189 5.06 -2.54 -8.32
N GLU A 190 6.25 -2.18 -8.81
CA GLU A 190 6.76 -2.63 -10.10
C GLU A 190 6.94 -4.16 -10.15
N ALA A 191 7.46 -4.75 -9.07
CA ALA A 191 7.58 -6.21 -8.98
C ALA A 191 6.20 -6.87 -9.01
N PHE A 192 5.24 -6.34 -8.26
CA PHE A 192 3.86 -6.83 -8.22
C PHE A 192 3.17 -6.69 -9.59
N THR A 193 3.27 -5.52 -10.23
CA THR A 193 2.60 -5.27 -11.51
C THR A 193 3.22 -6.03 -12.68
N SER A 194 4.50 -6.44 -12.58
CA SER A 194 5.17 -7.27 -13.58
C SER A 194 4.69 -8.73 -13.60
N ILE A 195 4.00 -9.18 -12.56
CA ILE A 195 3.43 -10.52 -12.45
C ILE A 195 2.14 -10.58 -13.27
N ARG A 196 2.02 -11.54 -14.18
CA ARG A 196 0.87 -11.67 -15.10
C ARG A 196 -0.24 -12.57 -14.55
N SER A 197 0.11 -13.64 -13.86
CA SER A 197 -0.85 -14.60 -13.31
C SER A 197 -1.54 -14.01 -12.08
N PRO A 198 -2.89 -13.96 -12.05
CA PRO A 198 -3.63 -13.50 -10.88
C PRO A 198 -3.32 -14.33 -9.62
N LEU A 199 -3.15 -15.63 -9.76
CA LEU A 199 -2.75 -16.51 -8.66
C LEU A 199 -1.34 -16.16 -8.14
N ALA A 200 -0.39 -15.93 -9.04
CA ALA A 200 0.95 -15.53 -8.64
C ALA A 200 0.95 -14.13 -7.96
N GLN A 201 0.14 -13.19 -8.45
CA GLN A 201 -0.05 -11.88 -7.80
C GLN A 201 -0.57 -12.04 -6.37
N ALA A 202 -1.62 -12.84 -6.17
CA ALA A 202 -2.18 -13.07 -4.84
C ALA A 202 -1.17 -13.75 -3.90
N ILE A 203 -0.39 -14.70 -4.40
CA ILE A 203 0.69 -15.36 -3.64
C ILE A 203 1.80 -14.38 -3.30
N TYR A 204 2.16 -13.47 -4.23
CA TYR A 204 3.16 -12.42 -3.98
C TYR A 204 2.72 -11.43 -2.90
N LEU A 205 1.43 -11.16 -2.74
CA LEU A 205 0.94 -10.36 -1.63
C LEU A 205 0.99 -11.14 -0.31
N TYR A 206 0.55 -12.41 -0.34
CA TYR A 206 0.33 -13.22 0.86
C TYR A 206 1.59 -13.80 1.47
N ILE A 207 2.50 -14.36 0.68
CA ILE A 207 3.63 -15.14 1.20
C ILE A 207 4.80 -14.28 1.70
N PRO A 208 5.30 -13.24 1.00
CA PRO A 208 6.49 -12.50 1.43
C PRO A 208 6.38 -11.92 2.84
N SER A 209 5.19 -11.42 3.21
CA SER A 209 4.94 -10.90 4.55
C SER A 209 5.03 -11.94 5.67
N ARG A 210 5.00 -13.24 5.32
CA ARG A 210 5.15 -14.37 6.25
C ARG A 210 6.54 -15.00 6.17
N ALA A 211 7.14 -14.97 4.99
CA ALA A 211 8.44 -15.60 4.72
C ALA A 211 9.63 -14.69 5.04
N HIS A 212 9.43 -13.44 5.49
CA HIS A 212 10.52 -12.45 5.67
C HIS A 212 11.56 -12.82 6.73
N HIS A 213 11.22 -13.72 7.67
CA HIS A 213 12.14 -14.26 8.66
C HIS A 213 12.65 -15.67 8.32
N HIS A 214 12.29 -16.20 7.15
CA HIS A 214 12.63 -17.56 6.75
C HIS A 214 13.76 -17.55 5.73
N SER A 215 14.66 -18.54 5.85
CA SER A 215 15.81 -18.79 4.98
C SER A 215 15.62 -20.07 4.18
N LYS A 216 16.50 -20.30 3.23
CA LYS A 216 16.51 -21.55 2.45
C LYS A 216 16.67 -22.79 3.32
N SER A 217 17.43 -22.71 4.43
CA SER A 217 17.61 -23.81 5.39
C SER A 217 16.41 -24.01 6.31
N ASN A 218 15.58 -22.98 6.51
CA ASN A 218 14.38 -23.03 7.33
C ASN A 218 13.25 -22.27 6.61
N PRO A 219 12.67 -22.83 5.52
CA PRO A 219 11.68 -22.14 4.72
C PRO A 219 10.33 -22.07 5.43
N PHE A 220 9.57 -21.02 5.11
CA PHE A 220 8.14 -20.98 5.42
C PHE A 220 7.43 -22.08 4.61
N GLU A 221 6.57 -22.86 5.26
CA GLU A 221 5.85 -23.95 4.60
C GLU A 221 4.34 -23.80 4.70
N ILE A 222 3.66 -24.04 3.60
CA ILE A 222 2.19 -24.06 3.55
C ILE A 222 1.69 -25.15 2.59
N ALA A 223 0.68 -25.91 3.02
CA ALA A 223 0.01 -26.88 2.16
C ALA A 223 -0.74 -26.19 1.02
N ILE A 224 -0.67 -26.74 -0.20
CA ILE A 224 -1.31 -26.14 -1.39
C ILE A 224 -2.81 -25.90 -1.20
N PRO A 225 -3.61 -26.84 -0.66
CA PRO A 225 -5.04 -26.59 -0.44
C PRO A 225 -5.28 -25.37 0.47
N LYS A 226 -4.53 -25.27 1.56
CA LYS A 226 -4.64 -24.15 2.50
C LYS A 226 -4.19 -22.83 1.85
N LEU A 227 -3.14 -22.83 1.04
CA LEU A 227 -2.70 -21.64 0.31
C LEU A 227 -3.79 -21.15 -0.66
N LEU A 228 -4.34 -22.06 -1.47
CA LEU A 228 -5.37 -21.71 -2.45
C LEU A 228 -6.64 -21.19 -1.78
N GLU A 229 -7.03 -21.75 -0.64
CA GLU A 229 -8.11 -21.22 0.20
C GLU A 229 -7.81 -19.79 0.65
N GLN A 230 -6.61 -19.55 1.20
CA GLN A 230 -6.21 -18.25 1.71
C GLN A 230 -6.18 -17.14 0.63
N VAL A 231 -5.78 -17.50 -0.59
CA VAL A 231 -5.77 -16.55 -1.73
C VAL A 231 -7.07 -16.59 -2.53
N SER A 232 -8.10 -17.27 -2.02
CA SER A 232 -9.43 -17.37 -2.64
C SER A 232 -9.35 -17.84 -4.12
N HIS A 233 -8.58 -18.89 -4.34
CA HIS A 233 -8.48 -19.55 -5.64
C HIS A 233 -9.14 -20.94 -5.59
N PRO A 234 -9.94 -21.32 -6.60
CA PRO A 234 -10.54 -22.65 -6.64
C PRO A 234 -9.51 -23.77 -6.53
N LEU A 235 -9.77 -24.75 -5.65
CA LEU A 235 -8.91 -25.91 -5.52
C LEU A 235 -9.18 -26.90 -6.67
N PRO A 236 -8.20 -27.20 -7.53
CA PRO A 236 -8.37 -28.18 -8.58
C PRO A 236 -8.67 -29.57 -8.00
N LYS A 237 -9.62 -30.29 -8.60
CA LYS A 237 -10.04 -31.63 -8.18
C LYS A 237 -8.88 -32.64 -8.20
N TYR A 238 -8.01 -32.57 -9.21
CA TYR A 238 -6.91 -33.49 -9.39
C TYR A 238 -5.58 -32.88 -8.94
N LYS A 239 -4.78 -33.68 -8.22
CA LYS A 239 -3.44 -33.28 -7.71
C LYS A 239 -2.46 -32.92 -8.83
N SER A 240 -2.56 -33.54 -10.00
CA SER A 240 -1.78 -33.19 -11.18
C SER A 240 -2.02 -31.75 -11.61
N TYR A 241 -3.28 -31.29 -11.58
CA TYR A 241 -3.62 -29.91 -11.90
C TYR A 241 -3.17 -28.95 -10.80
N GLN A 242 -3.22 -29.34 -9.53
CA GLN A 242 -2.63 -28.55 -8.45
C GLN A 242 -1.14 -28.32 -8.68
N LYS A 243 -0.39 -29.38 -9.02
CA LYS A 243 1.02 -29.28 -9.39
C LYS A 243 1.22 -28.40 -10.63
N ALA A 244 0.39 -28.57 -11.65
CA ALA A 244 0.48 -27.84 -12.91
C ALA A 244 0.35 -26.30 -12.74
N LEU A 245 -0.51 -25.83 -11.83
CA LEU A 245 -0.63 -24.40 -11.48
C LEU A 245 0.71 -23.78 -11.07
N PHE A 246 1.54 -24.55 -10.39
CA PHE A 246 2.81 -24.06 -9.86
C PHE A 246 3.99 -24.27 -10.80
N THR A 247 4.00 -25.32 -11.62
CA THR A 247 5.19 -25.76 -12.36
C THR A 247 5.04 -25.74 -13.88
N GLN A 248 3.82 -25.75 -14.42
CA GLN A 248 3.57 -25.93 -15.83
C GLN A 248 3.53 -24.61 -16.57
N ASN A 249 4.43 -24.43 -17.55
CA ASN A 249 4.57 -23.29 -18.46
C ASN A 249 5.17 -21.98 -17.88
N ARG A 250 5.42 -21.01 -18.79
CA ARG A 250 6.03 -19.69 -18.46
C ARG A 250 5.16 -18.80 -17.58
N ASN A 251 3.88 -19.13 -17.43
CA ASN A 251 2.94 -18.39 -16.59
C ASN A 251 2.65 -19.10 -15.26
N SER A 252 3.42 -20.15 -14.93
CA SER A 252 3.25 -20.84 -13.65
C SER A 252 3.67 -19.96 -12.47
N VAL A 253 3.18 -20.28 -11.29
CA VAL A 253 3.49 -19.51 -10.07
C VAL A 253 5.00 -19.44 -9.84
N LEU A 254 5.71 -20.59 -9.92
CA LEU A 254 7.16 -20.64 -9.67
C LEU A 254 7.94 -19.84 -10.71
N SER A 255 7.58 -19.91 -12.00
CA SER A 255 8.29 -19.19 -13.06
C SER A 255 8.14 -17.66 -12.95
N GLN A 256 7.05 -17.17 -12.37
CA GLN A 256 6.80 -15.75 -12.23
C GLN A 256 7.29 -15.16 -10.90
N LEU A 257 7.39 -15.99 -9.85
CA LEU A 257 7.72 -15.50 -8.51
C LEU A 257 9.16 -15.75 -8.10
N ASN A 258 9.82 -16.80 -8.59
CA ASN A 258 11.22 -17.06 -8.29
C ASN A 258 12.10 -15.95 -8.82
N GLY A 259 12.96 -15.40 -7.97
CA GLY A 259 13.84 -14.28 -8.29
C GLY A 259 13.14 -12.92 -8.28
N LYS A 260 11.85 -12.84 -7.89
CA LYS A 260 11.18 -11.54 -7.73
C LYS A 260 11.70 -10.79 -6.52
N GLU A 261 11.90 -9.52 -6.72
CA GLU A 261 12.33 -8.64 -5.66
C GLU A 261 11.20 -8.31 -4.69
N THR A 262 11.52 -8.36 -3.42
CA THR A 262 10.73 -7.79 -2.32
C THR A 262 11.50 -6.62 -1.70
N LEU A 263 10.96 -6.00 -0.68
CA LEU A 263 11.67 -4.93 0.03
C LEU A 263 12.89 -5.45 0.81
N THR A 264 12.80 -6.68 1.30
CA THR A 264 13.82 -7.26 2.20
C THR A 264 14.84 -8.13 1.47
N GLY A 265 14.58 -8.48 0.21
CA GLY A 265 15.46 -9.34 -0.57
C GLY A 265 14.80 -9.95 -1.79
N THR A 266 15.38 -11.02 -2.28
CA THR A 266 14.89 -11.79 -3.42
C THR A 266 14.03 -12.96 -2.95
N PHE A 267 12.83 -13.05 -3.48
CA PHE A 267 11.82 -14.03 -3.10
C PHE A 267 11.98 -15.34 -3.89
N TYR A 268 11.94 -16.47 -3.20
CA TYR A 268 12.05 -17.79 -3.78
C TYR A 268 10.96 -18.72 -3.27
N LEU A 269 10.54 -19.60 -4.16
CA LEU A 269 9.53 -20.63 -3.91
C LEU A 269 10.02 -21.99 -4.40
N ASN A 270 9.64 -23.03 -3.69
CA ASN A 270 9.84 -24.40 -4.11
C ASN A 270 8.59 -25.22 -3.82
N LEU A 271 8.24 -26.14 -4.72
CA LEU A 271 7.13 -27.08 -4.55
C LEU A 271 7.68 -28.43 -4.16
N VAL A 272 7.34 -28.89 -2.97
CA VAL A 272 7.80 -30.17 -2.44
C VAL A 272 6.62 -31.09 -2.11
N LYS A 273 6.84 -32.41 -2.14
CA LYS A 273 5.85 -33.38 -1.64
C LYS A 273 5.81 -33.32 -0.11
N THR A 274 4.65 -33.52 0.47
CA THR A 274 4.50 -33.78 1.90
C THR A 274 5.20 -35.08 2.32
N ALA A 275 5.52 -35.26 3.60
CA ALA A 275 6.23 -36.42 4.12
C ALA A 275 5.51 -37.73 3.80
N ASP A 276 4.18 -37.72 3.72
CA ASP A 276 3.35 -38.86 3.31
C ASP A 276 3.36 -39.15 1.79
N GLY A 277 4.04 -38.28 1.01
CA GLY A 277 4.10 -38.39 -0.46
C GLY A 277 2.76 -38.11 -1.17
N LYS A 278 1.67 -37.89 -0.43
CA LYS A 278 0.31 -37.83 -0.97
C LYS A 278 -0.09 -36.42 -1.46
N ASN A 279 0.51 -35.39 -0.93
CA ASN A 279 0.15 -34.02 -1.22
C ASN A 279 1.37 -33.15 -1.57
N PHE A 280 1.13 -31.88 -1.91
CA PHE A 280 2.17 -30.87 -2.13
C PHE A 280 2.08 -29.76 -1.11
N LYS A 281 3.25 -29.24 -0.74
CA LYS A 281 3.41 -28.02 0.04
C LYS A 281 4.33 -27.05 -0.70
N LEU A 282 4.10 -25.76 -0.50
CA LEU A 282 4.97 -24.71 -0.97
C LEU A 282 5.95 -24.36 0.14
N GLN A 283 7.22 -24.32 -0.20
CA GLN A 283 8.29 -23.74 0.62
C GLN A 283 8.61 -22.36 0.08
N ALA A 284 8.78 -21.39 0.96
CA ALA A 284 9.10 -20.02 0.59
C ALA A 284 10.15 -19.41 1.51
N TRP A 285 11.07 -18.65 0.92
CA TRP A 285 12.07 -17.89 1.69
C TRP A 285 12.46 -16.62 0.96
N ILE A 286 13.11 -15.71 1.67
CA ILE A 286 13.68 -14.50 1.12
C ILE A 286 15.19 -14.55 1.33
N GLU A 287 15.95 -14.45 0.23
CA GLU A 287 17.39 -14.26 0.29
C GLU A 287 17.68 -12.76 0.42
N PRO A 288 18.29 -12.32 1.54
CA PRO A 288 18.66 -10.92 1.71
C PRO A 288 19.57 -10.47 0.55
N ARG A 289 19.39 -9.26 0.06
CA ARG A 289 20.35 -8.67 -0.90
C ARG A 289 21.70 -8.51 -0.21
N GLU A 290 22.77 -8.87 -0.91
CA GLU A 290 24.14 -8.64 -0.42
C GLU A 290 24.40 -7.14 -0.15
N GLU A 291 23.75 -6.25 -0.90
CA GLU A 291 23.74 -4.81 -0.69
C GLU A 291 22.90 -4.34 0.50
N ASN A 292 22.11 -5.20 1.12
CA ASN A 292 21.27 -4.86 2.28
C ASN A 292 22.03 -4.75 3.60
N LYS A 293 23.33 -4.71 3.55
CA LYS A 293 24.07 -3.98 4.58
C LYS A 293 23.75 -2.48 4.57
N THR A 294 23.21 -1.97 3.44
CA THR A 294 22.63 -0.65 3.30
C THR A 294 21.18 -0.82 2.83
N LEU A 295 20.19 -0.66 3.71
CA LEU A 295 18.79 -0.52 3.34
C LEU A 295 18.67 0.49 2.20
N PRO A 296 17.83 0.24 1.16
CA PRO A 296 17.62 1.23 0.11
C PRO A 296 17.25 2.53 0.81
N LYS A 297 18.00 3.59 0.53
CA LYS A 297 17.81 4.91 1.13
C LYS A 297 16.31 5.21 1.13
N PRO A 298 15.64 5.26 2.28
CA PRO A 298 14.24 5.65 2.28
C PRO A 298 14.20 7.04 1.68
N LYS A 299 13.47 7.20 0.58
CA LYS A 299 13.21 8.50 -0.04
C LYS A 299 12.19 9.29 0.79
N SER A 300 12.27 9.18 2.10
CA SER A 300 11.57 10.10 2.99
C SER A 300 12.24 11.46 2.79
N LYS A 301 11.45 12.48 2.46
CA LYS A 301 11.92 13.88 2.43
C LYS A 301 12.70 14.23 3.69
N PHE A 302 12.27 13.66 4.82
CA PHE A 302 12.92 13.82 6.12
C PHE A 302 14.34 13.23 6.15
N ILE A 303 14.53 11.99 5.71
CA ILE A 303 15.87 11.37 5.63
C ILE A 303 16.71 12.03 4.55
N GLN A 304 16.11 12.41 3.43
CA GLN A 304 16.80 13.17 2.38
C GLN A 304 17.32 14.51 2.92
N ALA A 305 16.55 15.21 3.75
CA ALA A 305 16.98 16.45 4.39
C ALA A 305 18.22 16.28 5.29
N PHE A 306 18.42 15.13 5.91
CA PHE A 306 19.65 14.81 6.65
C PHE A 306 20.82 14.43 5.74
N LEU A 307 20.55 13.71 4.66
CA LEU A 307 21.57 13.37 3.66
C LEU A 307 22.11 14.61 2.97
N ASP A 308 21.22 15.55 2.61
CA ASP A 308 21.58 16.82 1.97
C ASP A 308 22.48 17.72 2.85
N ARG A 309 22.50 17.45 4.14
CA ARG A 309 23.38 18.10 5.14
C ARG A 309 24.70 17.40 5.36
N GLY A 310 24.99 16.36 4.60
CA GLY A 310 26.21 15.60 4.75
C GLY A 310 26.21 14.60 5.91
N VAL A 311 25.05 14.34 6.59
CA VAL A 311 24.94 13.23 7.53
C VAL A 311 24.96 11.94 6.73
N SER A 312 25.93 11.06 7.01
CA SER A 312 26.07 9.82 6.27
C SER A 312 24.87 8.90 6.53
N TYR A 313 24.54 8.08 5.53
CA TYR A 313 23.44 7.10 5.67
C TYR A 313 23.69 6.13 6.83
N ASP A 314 24.94 5.74 7.05
CA ASP A 314 25.33 4.86 8.17
C ASP A 314 25.08 5.52 9.53
N GLU A 315 25.35 6.82 9.65
CA GLU A 315 25.04 7.57 10.87
C GLU A 315 23.53 7.70 11.11
N ILE A 316 22.76 7.95 10.06
CA ILE A 316 21.29 7.95 10.14
C ILE A 316 20.80 6.58 10.61
N GLN A 317 21.28 5.50 10.01
CA GLN A 317 20.97 4.12 10.41
C GLN A 317 21.32 3.83 11.87
N LYS A 318 22.50 4.29 12.32
CA LYS A 318 22.96 4.11 13.69
C LYS A 318 22.07 4.83 14.68
N ARG A 319 21.62 6.05 14.36
CA ARG A 319 20.70 6.82 15.18
C ARG A 319 19.32 6.18 15.20
N LEU A 320 18.80 5.74 14.04
CA LEU A 320 17.50 5.05 13.95
C LEU A 320 17.47 3.72 14.70
N LYS A 321 18.59 3.01 14.80
CA LYS A 321 18.69 1.80 15.64
C LYS A 321 18.57 2.10 17.15
N ARG A 322 18.82 3.33 17.55
CA ARG A 322 18.68 3.82 18.94
C ARG A 322 17.42 4.67 19.06
N ILE A 323 16.27 4.15 18.61
CA ILE A 323 14.98 4.85 18.78
C ILE A 323 14.82 5.19 20.25
N LEU A 324 14.70 6.48 20.55
CA LEU A 324 14.45 6.98 21.88
C LEU A 324 12.93 7.10 22.03
N PRO A 325 12.26 6.27 22.84
CA PRO A 325 10.83 6.36 23.02
C PRO A 325 10.45 7.74 23.57
N LEU A 326 9.26 8.22 23.17
CA LEU A 326 8.70 9.42 23.75
C LEU A 326 8.51 9.19 25.26
N ASP A 327 9.01 10.11 26.08
CA ASP A 327 8.81 10.01 27.52
C ASP A 327 7.43 10.53 27.95
N SER A 328 7.08 10.26 29.21
CA SER A 328 5.77 10.65 29.75
C SER A 328 5.50 12.15 29.67
N TYR A 329 6.53 12.98 29.76
CA TYR A 329 6.40 14.43 29.66
C TYR A 329 6.12 14.85 28.21
N GLU A 330 6.83 14.31 27.24
CA GLU A 330 6.61 14.55 25.82
C GLU A 330 5.21 14.09 25.39
N LEU A 331 4.78 12.91 25.81
CA LEU A 331 3.42 12.40 25.59
C LEU A 331 2.35 13.29 26.22
N GLU A 332 2.61 13.81 27.42
CA GLU A 332 1.68 14.72 28.08
C GLU A 332 1.58 16.07 27.36
N LEU A 333 2.70 16.63 26.87
CA LEU A 333 2.71 17.83 26.06
C LEU A 333 1.90 17.64 24.75
N LEU A 334 2.10 16.52 24.09
CA LEU A 334 1.36 16.19 22.90
C LEU A 334 -0.15 16.08 23.18
N LYS A 335 -0.54 15.38 24.26
CA LYS A 335 -1.95 15.27 24.67
C LYS A 335 -2.57 16.60 25.08
N LYS A 336 -1.88 17.40 25.89
CA LYS A 336 -2.36 18.72 26.33
C LYS A 336 -2.44 19.73 25.19
N GLY A 337 -1.58 19.61 24.19
CA GLY A 337 -1.63 20.42 22.96
C GLY A 337 -2.75 19.97 21.99
N LYS A 338 -3.57 18.98 22.35
CA LYS A 338 -4.55 18.34 21.46
C LYS A 338 -3.92 17.83 20.15
N ILE A 339 -2.65 17.47 20.20
CA ILE A 339 -1.96 16.83 19.09
C ILE A 339 -2.38 15.37 19.08
N ILE A 340 -2.93 14.91 17.96
CA ILE A 340 -3.26 13.49 17.75
C ILE A 340 -1.96 12.77 17.45
N ILE A 341 -1.54 11.87 18.36
CA ILE A 341 -0.29 11.12 18.24
C ILE A 341 -0.51 9.79 17.51
N ASP A 342 -1.73 9.27 17.57
CA ASP A 342 -2.07 7.96 17.03
C ASP A 342 -1.69 7.87 15.55
N GLY A 343 -0.85 6.89 15.21
CA GLY A 343 -0.30 6.68 13.88
C GLY A 343 0.97 7.49 13.54
N ASN A 344 1.25 8.59 14.23
CA ASN A 344 2.45 9.41 14.01
C ASN A 344 3.58 9.15 15.02
N GLU A 345 3.31 8.40 16.09
CA GLU A 345 4.28 8.13 17.15
C GLU A 345 5.61 7.55 16.64
N PRO A 346 5.64 6.54 15.74
CA PRO A 346 6.89 6.03 15.19
C PRO A 346 7.69 7.07 14.40
N PHE A 347 7.01 7.98 13.69
CA PHE A 347 7.66 9.09 12.99
C PHE A 347 8.28 10.08 13.98
N LEU A 348 7.56 10.41 15.04
CA LEU A 348 8.03 11.34 16.08
C LEU A 348 9.21 10.76 16.87
N GLU A 349 9.20 9.47 17.18
CA GLU A 349 10.33 8.77 17.81
C GLU A 349 11.55 8.77 16.88
N MET A 350 11.36 8.52 15.60
CA MET A 350 12.42 8.58 14.60
C MET A 350 12.99 10.01 14.50
N ALA A 351 12.11 11.03 14.45
CA ALA A 351 12.52 12.43 14.42
C ALA A 351 13.32 12.81 15.65
N LYS A 352 12.90 12.37 16.84
CA LYS A 352 13.62 12.57 18.09
C LYS A 352 15.00 11.92 18.08
N ALA A 353 15.13 10.69 17.53
CA ALA A 353 16.40 10.00 17.40
C ALA A 353 17.38 10.72 16.46
N LEU A 354 16.87 11.33 15.37
CA LEU A 354 17.69 12.03 14.38
C LEU A 354 18.07 13.45 14.80
N LEU A 355 17.14 14.22 15.36
CA LEU A 355 17.37 15.60 15.78
C LEU A 355 18.04 15.72 17.15
N GLY A 356 17.93 14.68 17.96
CA GLY A 356 18.33 14.68 19.35
C GLY A 356 17.24 15.26 20.27
N ARG A 357 17.26 14.83 21.53
CA ARG A 357 16.23 15.09 22.54
C ARG A 357 15.95 16.60 22.75
N ASN A 358 17.01 17.41 22.82
CA ASN A 358 16.87 18.83 23.12
C ASN A 358 16.17 19.59 21.97
N ARG A 359 16.61 19.37 20.72
CA ARG A 359 16.02 20.02 19.56
C ARG A 359 14.58 19.55 19.31
N PHE A 360 14.32 18.27 19.45
CA PHE A 360 12.97 17.71 19.36
C PHE A 360 12.04 18.33 20.42
N GLY A 361 12.48 18.42 21.68
CA GLY A 361 11.70 19.03 22.76
C GLY A 361 11.39 20.53 22.52
N GLN A 362 12.34 21.27 21.92
CA GLN A 362 12.11 22.64 21.52
C GLN A 362 11.02 22.76 20.45
N LEU A 363 11.11 21.98 19.36
CA LEU A 363 10.13 21.99 18.29
C LEU A 363 8.72 21.57 18.77
N LEU A 364 8.67 20.63 19.71
CA LEU A 364 7.43 20.19 20.35
C LEU A 364 6.77 21.33 21.14
N SER A 365 7.56 22.10 21.87
CA SER A 365 7.08 23.27 22.64
C SER A 365 6.61 24.40 21.72
N GLU A 366 7.35 24.65 20.64
CA GLU A 366 6.99 25.63 19.62
C GLU A 366 5.67 25.26 18.90
N ALA A 367 5.53 23.99 18.48
CA ALA A 367 4.30 23.50 17.84
C ALA A 367 3.09 23.60 18.76
N LYS A 368 3.29 23.44 20.08
CA LYS A 368 2.25 23.65 21.08
C LYS A 368 1.86 25.12 21.19
N GLY A 369 2.83 26.04 21.19
CA GLY A 369 2.58 27.50 21.18
C GLY A 369 1.71 27.90 19.99
N ASP A 370 2.11 27.50 18.78
CA ASP A 370 1.36 27.80 17.55
C ASP A 370 -0.07 27.24 17.57
N ALA A 371 -0.27 26.07 18.16
CA ALA A 371 -1.60 25.46 18.25
C ALA A 371 -2.55 26.23 19.20
N LEU A 372 -2.00 26.95 20.18
CA LEU A 372 -2.75 27.76 21.12
C LEU A 372 -3.08 29.16 20.54
N GLU A 373 -2.17 29.71 19.74
CA GLU A 373 -2.34 31.06 19.17
C GLU A 373 -3.28 31.06 17.96
N ASP A 374 -3.39 29.95 17.23
CA ASP A 374 -4.03 29.91 15.92
C ASP A 374 -5.29 29.03 15.95
N GLN A 375 -6.30 29.46 16.71
CA GLN A 375 -7.60 28.78 16.80
C GLN A 375 -8.42 28.83 15.49
N GLN A 376 -7.98 29.58 14.48
CA GLN A 376 -8.75 29.82 13.25
C GLN A 376 -8.25 29.04 12.02
N THR A 377 -7.14 28.34 12.07
CA THR A 377 -6.62 27.62 10.89
C THR A 377 -6.93 26.13 10.89
N THR A 378 -7.24 25.62 9.69
CA THR A 378 -7.65 24.23 9.40
C THR A 378 -6.52 23.19 9.52
N LYS A 379 -5.29 23.59 9.87
CA LYS A 379 -4.15 22.64 9.95
C LYS A 379 -4.09 21.98 11.32
N SER A 380 -4.08 20.65 11.36
CA SER A 380 -3.95 19.92 12.62
C SER A 380 -2.62 20.27 13.33
N PRO A 381 -2.59 20.28 14.67
CA PRO A 381 -1.36 20.49 15.43
C PRO A 381 -0.25 19.50 15.08
N THR A 382 -0.60 18.25 14.77
CA THR A 382 0.34 17.21 14.32
C THR A 382 1.01 17.58 13.00
N HIS A 383 0.25 18.14 12.06
CA HIS A 383 0.78 18.61 10.78
C HIS A 383 1.82 19.73 10.97
N ARG A 384 1.55 20.66 11.88
CA ARG A 384 2.49 21.76 12.22
C ARG A 384 3.78 21.22 12.83
N LEU A 385 3.69 20.30 13.76
CA LEU A 385 4.86 19.66 14.36
C LEU A 385 5.71 18.92 13.29
N ILE A 386 5.07 18.15 12.43
CA ILE A 386 5.75 17.45 11.33
C ILE A 386 6.42 18.45 10.38
N HIS A 387 5.74 19.54 10.03
CA HIS A 387 6.28 20.58 9.17
C HIS A 387 7.53 21.23 9.80
N ARG A 388 7.47 21.63 11.09
CA ARG A 388 8.61 22.19 11.82
C ARG A 388 9.78 21.22 11.93
N ILE A 389 9.50 19.92 12.16
CA ILE A 389 10.51 18.87 12.16
C ILE A 389 11.20 18.80 10.77
N MET A 390 10.44 18.89 9.69
CA MET A 390 10.99 18.86 8.34
C MET A 390 11.81 20.10 8.01
N GLU A 391 11.39 21.28 8.45
CA GLU A 391 12.16 22.53 8.29
C GLU A 391 13.44 22.49 9.12
N ALA A 392 13.36 22.15 10.39
CA ALA A 392 14.52 21.99 11.24
C ALA A 392 15.51 20.94 10.70
N ALA A 393 14.97 19.89 10.06
CA ALA A 393 15.78 18.93 9.33
C ALA A 393 16.45 19.53 8.09
N LYS A 394 16.06 20.62 7.53
CA LYS A 394 16.70 21.36 6.43
C LYS A 394 17.69 22.41 6.90
N GLU A 395 17.49 23.03 8.05
CA GLU A 395 18.24 24.17 8.55
C GLU A 395 19.51 23.81 9.34
N GLY A 396 19.63 22.68 10.01
CA GLY A 396 20.75 22.27 10.89
C GLY A 396 21.79 21.37 10.22
#